data_c757c045abdcbd65506d26b462ecdd86
#
_entry.id   c757c045abdcbd65506d26b462ecdd86
#
_cell.length_a   1.000
_cell.length_b   1.000
_cell.length_c   1.000
_cell.angle_alpha   90.00
_cell.angle_beta   90.00
_cell.angle_gamma   90.00
#
_symmetry.space_group_name_H-M   'P 1'
#
loop_
_entity.id
_entity.type
_entity.pdbx_description
1 polymer ?
#
loop_
_entity_poly.entity_id
_entity_poly.type
_entity_poly.pdbx_seq_one_letter_code
_entity_poly.pdbx_strand_id
1 'polypeptide(L)'
;MQIRFLFLLCLLLLGAACKKNDTPVTPQPTFGKEVQVTKTAEPAVPLPAAPLFSQPLATTIIEATNEALPIWRSFAKNRPALIIAANTPAMLAVPAELRTEVDALLNNADDKELTKRSSPNNPDPLLLPIMSLSAALDAGWFSQVLWIFPSKNLPEQLELATFQQQLIAAGIATPDEATSFTLSQGNFSGIIRGRPFTAAPAATLPPLEQSALLHIDADYFKPLYSGEIKTPIYPLMVDFLNKLKAQNWKIAAATVVLSNQQFDALPLQTRFLGKDLAAVLQNPQMLKDSFPRQWERRANALYLENFMQKEEIHKLYLEMEKIDPRDPDVKFGLYNISRQRNQPDHALVYLKSAVQIDPAYALEYLALAQLASEKNLPEKAVVMLQFARAALPENPFILTQTVHTLLTNNQQEEAKALKPKLATLKWSKIYYPEQVGAQEAILKLLEGK
;
A
#
# COMPACT_ATOMS: atom_id res chain seq x y z
N MET A 1 2.68 -3.29 21.93
CA MET A 1 1.42 -2.51 22.04
C MET A 1 1.69 -0.99 22.00
N GLN A 2 2.74 -0.47 21.36
CA GLN A 2 3.10 0.97 21.36
C GLN A 2 3.71 1.51 20.05
N ILE A 3 3.73 0.74 18.97
CA ILE A 3 4.15 1.24 17.63
C ILE A 3 3.11 2.18 17.01
N ARG A 4 1.98 2.36 17.66
CA ARG A 4 0.86 3.20 17.20
C ARG A 4 1.05 4.72 17.37
N PHE A 5 2.06 5.19 18.11
CA PHE A 5 2.08 6.59 18.57
C PHE A 5 2.70 7.60 17.60
N LEU A 6 3.67 7.23 16.77
CA LEU A 6 4.28 8.23 15.86
C LEU A 6 3.51 8.42 14.55
N PHE A 7 2.82 7.36 14.08
CA PHE A 7 1.89 7.49 12.95
C PHE A 7 0.49 7.97 13.39
N LEU A 8 0.11 7.76 14.66
CA LEU A 8 -1.16 8.23 15.20
C LEU A 8 -1.17 9.75 15.44
N LEU A 9 -0.02 10.39 15.60
CA LEU A 9 0.04 11.85 15.75
C LEU A 9 -0.37 12.58 14.48
N CYS A 10 -0.20 11.99 13.30
CA CYS A 10 -0.71 12.54 12.04
C CYS A 10 -2.24 12.40 11.89
N LEU A 11 -2.87 11.41 12.56
CA LEU A 11 -4.31 11.13 12.43
C LEU A 11 -5.16 11.84 13.50
N LEU A 12 -4.61 12.18 14.65
CA LEU A 12 -5.35 12.83 15.74
C LEU A 12 -5.57 14.33 15.52
N LEU A 13 -4.86 14.96 14.60
CA LEU A 13 -5.05 16.38 14.26
C LEU A 13 -6.10 16.65 13.17
N LEU A 14 -6.60 15.63 12.49
CA LEU A 14 -7.67 15.76 11.49
C LEU A 14 -9.08 15.75 12.08
N GLY A 15 -9.23 15.48 13.38
CA GLY A 15 -10.53 15.38 14.07
C GLY A 15 -11.07 16.66 14.73
N ALA A 16 -10.36 17.80 14.69
CA ALA A 16 -10.69 18.96 15.53
C ALA A 16 -11.18 20.22 14.81
N ALA A 17 -11.60 20.16 13.54
CA ALA A 17 -12.04 21.33 12.80
C ALA A 17 -13.41 21.17 12.13
N CYS A 18 -14.44 20.76 12.90
CA CYS A 18 -15.84 20.99 12.51
C CYS A 18 -16.54 21.81 13.58
N LYS A 19 -16.33 23.13 13.56
CA LYS A 19 -17.28 24.08 14.18
C LYS A 19 -18.35 24.42 13.14
N LYS A 20 -19.59 24.11 13.50
CA LYS A 20 -20.80 24.60 12.85
C LYS A 20 -20.77 26.13 12.76
N ASN A 21 -20.99 26.64 11.57
CA ASN A 21 -21.54 27.98 11.38
C ASN A 21 -22.76 27.88 10.46
N ASP A 22 -23.91 28.08 11.04
CA ASP A 22 -25.18 28.37 10.34
C ASP A 22 -25.09 29.73 9.67
N THR A 23 -25.38 29.82 8.39
CA THR A 23 -25.98 31.01 7.72
C THR A 23 -26.28 30.74 6.24
N PRO A 24 -27.04 31.58 5.52
CA PRO A 24 -28.36 31.24 5.05
C PRO A 24 -28.45 30.98 3.53
N VAL A 25 -29.55 30.37 3.16
CA VAL A 25 -30.05 30.09 1.80
C VAL A 25 -30.01 31.33 0.88
N THR A 26 -29.41 31.19 -0.31
CA THR A 26 -29.66 32.05 -1.47
C THR A 26 -29.62 31.26 -2.79
N PRO A 27 -30.26 31.69 -3.87
CA PRO A 27 -31.10 30.86 -4.71
C PRO A 27 -30.39 30.18 -5.89
N GLN A 28 -31.02 29.11 -6.41
CA GLN A 28 -30.62 28.32 -7.58
C GLN A 28 -30.39 29.16 -8.84
N PRO A 29 -29.34 28.87 -9.62
CA PRO A 29 -29.30 29.26 -11.03
C PRO A 29 -29.93 28.19 -11.92
N THR A 30 -30.79 28.62 -12.79
CA THR A 30 -31.47 27.96 -13.88
C THR A 30 -30.52 27.22 -14.82
N PHE A 31 -30.84 25.96 -15.12
CA PHE A 31 -30.16 25.11 -16.08
C PHE A 31 -30.23 25.68 -17.50
N GLY A 32 -29.07 25.95 -18.08
CA GLY A 32 -28.87 26.18 -19.51
C GLY A 32 -28.69 24.84 -20.26
N LYS A 33 -29.27 24.81 -21.46
CA LYS A 33 -29.40 23.65 -22.37
C LYS A 33 -28.11 22.85 -22.59
N GLU A 34 -28.23 21.53 -22.47
CA GLU A 34 -27.27 20.53 -22.93
C GLU A 34 -26.93 20.70 -24.42
N VAL A 35 -25.64 20.91 -24.68
CA VAL A 35 -25.08 20.67 -26.01
C VAL A 35 -24.56 19.24 -26.00
N GLN A 36 -25.31 18.31 -26.57
CA GLN A 36 -24.85 16.94 -26.85
C GLN A 36 -23.78 17.00 -27.94
N VAL A 37 -22.52 16.92 -27.54
CA VAL A 37 -21.42 16.57 -28.45
C VAL A 37 -21.30 15.04 -28.45
N THR A 38 -21.98 14.40 -29.38
CA THR A 38 -21.75 12.97 -29.71
C THR A 38 -20.35 12.83 -30.33
N LYS A 39 -19.33 12.61 -29.52
CA LYS A 39 -18.06 12.06 -29.98
C LYS A 39 -18.34 10.59 -30.32
N THR A 40 -18.35 10.27 -31.62
CA THR A 40 -18.30 8.89 -32.14
C THR A 40 -17.04 8.24 -31.54
N ALA A 41 -17.24 7.32 -30.59
CA ALA A 41 -16.14 6.55 -30.02
C ALA A 41 -15.54 5.66 -31.11
N GLU A 42 -14.25 5.83 -31.42
CA GLU A 42 -13.49 4.84 -32.18
C GLU A 42 -13.70 3.45 -31.55
N PRO A 43 -13.90 2.40 -32.40
CA PRO A 43 -14.08 1.06 -31.87
C PRO A 43 -12.85 0.66 -31.04
N ALA A 44 -13.08 0.34 -29.78
CA ALA A 44 -12.03 -0.09 -28.85
C ALA A 44 -11.33 -1.34 -29.41
N VAL A 45 -10.02 -1.27 -29.56
CA VAL A 45 -9.21 -2.45 -29.91
C VAL A 45 -9.38 -3.48 -28.80
N PRO A 46 -9.73 -4.73 -29.10
CA PRO A 46 -9.93 -5.75 -28.09
C PRO A 46 -8.66 -5.90 -27.23
N LEU A 47 -8.81 -5.88 -25.90
CA LEU A 47 -7.72 -6.15 -24.97
C LEU A 47 -7.21 -7.58 -25.17
N PRO A 48 -5.90 -7.81 -25.31
CA PRO A 48 -5.34 -9.17 -25.33
C PRO A 48 -5.45 -9.76 -23.92
N ALA A 49 -6.60 -10.30 -23.59
CA ALA A 49 -6.89 -10.89 -22.28
C ALA A 49 -7.20 -12.38 -22.42
N ALA A 50 -6.68 -13.18 -21.49
CA ALA A 50 -6.92 -14.62 -21.43
C ALA A 50 -7.56 -15.01 -20.09
N PRO A 51 -8.21 -16.17 -20.01
CA PRO A 51 -8.69 -16.71 -18.77
C PRO A 51 -7.57 -16.79 -17.72
N LEU A 52 -7.83 -16.29 -16.51
CA LEU A 52 -6.86 -16.26 -15.42
C LEU A 52 -6.32 -17.69 -15.16
N PHE A 53 -5.02 -17.84 -15.02
CA PHE A 53 -4.29 -19.11 -14.88
C PHE A 53 -4.33 -20.07 -16.09
N SER A 54 -4.84 -19.66 -17.24
CA SER A 54 -4.73 -20.47 -18.48
C SER A 54 -3.33 -20.37 -19.10
N GLN A 55 -2.65 -19.27 -18.91
CA GLN A 55 -1.30 -18.96 -19.40
C GLN A 55 -0.59 -17.99 -18.43
N PRO A 56 0.74 -17.80 -18.56
CA PRO A 56 1.46 -16.76 -17.83
C PRO A 56 0.81 -15.39 -17.98
N LEU A 57 0.61 -14.69 -16.86
CA LEU A 57 0.02 -13.35 -16.85
C LEU A 57 1.13 -12.31 -16.71
N ALA A 58 1.09 -11.26 -17.57
CA ALA A 58 1.95 -10.10 -17.40
C ALA A 58 1.68 -9.46 -16.04
N THR A 59 2.65 -9.60 -15.12
CA THR A 59 2.50 -9.21 -13.72
C THR A 59 3.65 -8.30 -13.32
N THR A 60 3.32 -7.13 -12.78
CA THR A 60 4.29 -6.16 -12.25
C THR A 60 4.18 -6.10 -10.73
N ILE A 61 5.31 -6.25 -10.05
CA ILE A 61 5.43 -6.05 -8.61
C ILE A 61 5.72 -4.57 -8.39
N ILE A 62 4.99 -3.96 -7.46
CA ILE A 62 5.10 -2.54 -7.12
C ILE A 62 5.13 -2.34 -5.59
N GLU A 63 5.73 -1.24 -5.14
CA GLU A 63 5.83 -0.94 -3.70
C GLU A 63 4.56 -0.31 -3.14
N ALA A 64 3.91 0.54 -3.92
CA ALA A 64 2.70 1.25 -3.52
C ALA A 64 1.73 1.41 -4.70
N THR A 65 0.44 1.57 -4.40
CA THR A 65 -0.65 1.58 -5.40
C THR A 65 -0.50 2.66 -6.48
N ASN A 66 0.12 3.80 -6.16
CA ASN A 66 0.37 4.85 -7.16
C ASN A 66 1.25 4.39 -8.32
N GLU A 67 2.12 3.40 -8.12
CA GLU A 67 2.96 2.85 -9.18
C GLU A 67 2.16 2.01 -10.19
N ALA A 68 0.91 1.66 -9.87
CA ALA A 68 -0.01 1.04 -10.82
C ALA A 68 -0.58 2.05 -11.84
N LEU A 69 -0.56 3.36 -11.55
CA LEU A 69 -1.18 4.38 -12.40
C LEU A 69 -0.65 4.39 -13.86
N PRO A 70 0.67 4.33 -14.14
CA PRO A 70 1.16 4.24 -15.51
C PRO A 70 0.65 2.98 -16.22
N ILE A 71 0.60 1.85 -15.51
CA ILE A 71 0.11 0.57 -16.03
C ILE A 71 -1.38 0.68 -16.35
N TRP A 72 -2.21 1.15 -15.42
CA TRP A 72 -3.64 1.33 -15.61
C TRP A 72 -3.96 2.29 -16.76
N ARG A 73 -3.18 3.41 -16.86
CA ARG A 73 -3.31 4.40 -17.92
C ARG A 73 -3.10 3.80 -19.33
N SER A 74 -2.16 2.85 -19.45
CA SER A 74 -1.89 2.21 -20.75
C SER A 74 -3.10 1.44 -21.29
N PHE A 75 -4.03 1.03 -20.42
CA PHE A 75 -5.28 0.35 -20.78
C PHE A 75 -6.51 1.26 -20.78
N ALA A 76 -6.38 2.53 -20.40
CA ALA A 76 -7.51 3.44 -20.17
C ALA A 76 -8.44 3.62 -21.38
N LYS A 77 -7.89 3.58 -22.60
CA LYS A 77 -8.68 3.67 -23.87
C LYS A 77 -9.73 2.56 -23.99
N ASN A 78 -9.43 1.38 -23.47
CA ASN A 78 -10.31 0.21 -23.52
C ASN A 78 -11.33 0.21 -22.37
N ARG A 79 -11.15 1.05 -21.36
CA ARG A 79 -11.97 1.12 -20.15
C ARG A 79 -12.27 -0.28 -19.56
N PRO A 80 -11.24 -1.08 -19.24
CA PRO A 80 -11.44 -2.41 -18.68
C PRO A 80 -12.19 -2.35 -17.35
N ALA A 81 -12.68 -3.49 -16.86
CA ALA A 81 -12.99 -3.63 -15.46
C ALA A 81 -11.69 -3.64 -14.64
N LEU A 82 -11.77 -3.21 -13.38
CA LEU A 82 -10.68 -3.38 -12.43
C LEU A 82 -11.12 -4.31 -11.30
N ILE A 83 -10.38 -5.38 -11.10
CA ILE A 83 -10.53 -6.28 -9.95
C ILE A 83 -9.45 -5.92 -8.95
N ILE A 84 -9.84 -5.58 -7.72
CA ILE A 84 -8.92 -5.23 -6.64
C ILE A 84 -9.11 -6.20 -5.49
N ALA A 85 -8.05 -6.89 -5.10
CA ALA A 85 -8.01 -7.61 -3.83
C ALA A 85 -7.14 -6.79 -2.85
N ALA A 86 -7.77 -6.22 -1.85
CA ALA A 86 -7.13 -5.37 -0.84
C ALA A 86 -7.94 -5.36 0.46
N ASN A 87 -7.28 -5.12 1.58
CA ASN A 87 -7.98 -4.87 2.84
C ASN A 87 -8.81 -3.58 2.75
N THR A 88 -8.22 -2.53 2.19
CA THR A 88 -8.90 -1.27 1.90
C THR A 88 -8.49 -0.79 0.50
N PRO A 89 -9.43 -0.51 -0.41
CA PRO A 89 -9.07 0.01 -1.73
C PRO A 89 -8.54 1.43 -1.61
N ALA A 90 -7.61 1.80 -2.48
CA ALA A 90 -6.94 3.11 -2.49
C ALA A 90 -7.88 4.21 -3.06
N MET A 91 -9.00 4.46 -2.37
CA MET A 91 -10.13 5.28 -2.84
C MET A 91 -10.40 6.56 -2.06
N LEU A 92 -9.45 7.01 -1.22
CA LEU A 92 -9.61 8.31 -0.58
C LEU A 92 -9.79 9.41 -1.65
N ALA A 93 -10.69 10.35 -1.40
CA ALA A 93 -10.96 11.42 -2.35
C ALA A 93 -9.76 12.37 -2.50
N VAL A 94 -9.49 12.77 -3.73
CA VAL A 94 -8.52 13.85 -4.01
C VAL A 94 -9.05 15.17 -3.46
N PRO A 95 -8.23 15.96 -2.72
CA PRO A 95 -8.63 17.28 -2.25
C PRO A 95 -9.13 18.16 -3.38
N ALA A 96 -10.20 18.93 -3.13
CA ALA A 96 -10.86 19.73 -4.15
C ALA A 96 -9.90 20.73 -4.84
N GLU A 97 -8.98 21.28 -4.06
CA GLU A 97 -7.97 22.25 -4.50
C GLU A 97 -6.97 21.66 -5.51
N LEU A 98 -6.75 20.35 -5.48
CA LEU A 98 -5.77 19.66 -6.33
C LEU A 98 -6.39 18.95 -7.54
N ARG A 99 -7.72 18.87 -7.63
CA ARG A 99 -8.41 18.07 -8.67
C ARG A 99 -7.96 18.44 -10.08
N THR A 100 -7.94 19.73 -10.41
CA THR A 100 -7.53 20.18 -11.74
C THR A 100 -6.09 19.80 -12.09
N GLU A 101 -5.17 19.92 -11.12
CA GLU A 101 -3.78 19.54 -11.32
C GLU A 101 -3.59 18.03 -11.40
N VAL A 102 -4.34 17.26 -10.61
CA VAL A 102 -4.36 15.81 -10.67
C VAL A 102 -4.93 15.32 -12.01
N ASP A 103 -6.02 15.91 -12.50
CA ASP A 103 -6.58 15.59 -13.81
C ASP A 103 -5.56 15.86 -14.94
N ALA A 104 -4.87 16.98 -14.86
CA ALA A 104 -3.79 17.30 -15.81
C ALA A 104 -2.63 16.31 -15.71
N LEU A 105 -2.22 15.91 -14.50
CA LEU A 105 -1.19 14.91 -14.25
C LEU A 105 -1.57 13.56 -14.87
N LEU A 106 -2.78 13.10 -14.64
CA LEU A 106 -3.24 11.79 -15.13
C LEU A 106 -3.37 11.74 -16.65
N ASN A 107 -3.78 12.82 -17.30
CA ASN A 107 -4.08 12.85 -18.71
C ASN A 107 -2.90 13.30 -19.60
N ASN A 108 -2.01 14.16 -19.11
CA ASN A 108 -1.04 14.85 -19.94
C ASN A 108 0.43 14.58 -19.57
N ALA A 109 0.73 14.21 -18.31
CA ALA A 109 2.09 13.97 -17.89
C ALA A 109 2.64 12.65 -18.46
N ASP A 110 3.95 12.56 -18.64
CA ASP A 110 4.61 11.29 -18.91
C ASP A 110 4.61 10.37 -17.67
N ASP A 111 4.99 9.10 -17.83
CA ASP A 111 4.97 8.11 -16.76
C ASP A 111 5.95 8.46 -15.63
N LYS A 112 7.06 9.12 -15.96
CA LYS A 112 8.08 9.52 -14.98
C LYS A 112 7.56 10.63 -14.07
N GLU A 113 6.93 11.65 -14.65
CA GLU A 113 6.33 12.75 -13.87
C GLU A 113 5.13 12.25 -13.06
N LEU A 114 4.29 11.39 -13.66
CA LEU A 114 3.18 10.76 -12.94
C LEU A 114 3.67 10.00 -11.71
N THR A 115 4.67 9.13 -11.86
CA THR A 115 5.25 8.36 -10.76
C THR A 115 5.87 9.28 -9.72
N LYS A 116 6.61 10.31 -10.13
CA LYS A 116 7.26 11.26 -9.23
C LYS A 116 6.24 12.06 -8.41
N ARG A 117 5.19 12.61 -9.06
CA ARG A 117 4.19 13.46 -8.40
C ARG A 117 3.16 12.67 -7.57
N SER A 118 3.09 11.37 -7.73
CA SER A 118 2.27 10.46 -6.91
C SER A 118 3.11 9.66 -5.89
N SER A 119 4.43 9.82 -5.86
CA SER A 119 5.31 9.07 -4.96
C SER A 119 5.09 9.44 -3.49
N PRO A 120 4.99 8.45 -2.58
CA PRO A 120 4.92 8.69 -1.15
C PRO A 120 6.20 9.33 -0.59
N ASN A 121 7.32 9.25 -1.32
CA ASN A 121 8.60 9.88 -0.96
C ASN A 121 8.76 11.29 -1.56
N ASN A 122 7.75 11.81 -2.25
CA ASN A 122 7.75 13.21 -2.69
C ASN A 122 7.27 14.10 -1.54
N PRO A 123 8.01 15.14 -1.13
CA PRO A 123 7.56 16.06 -0.10
C PRO A 123 6.37 16.91 -0.55
N ASP A 124 6.20 17.11 -1.87
CA ASP A 124 5.09 17.86 -2.46
C ASP A 124 4.38 17.03 -3.54
N PRO A 125 3.68 15.93 -3.16
CA PRO A 125 2.94 15.13 -4.11
C PRO A 125 1.66 15.85 -4.55
N LEU A 126 1.17 15.55 -5.74
CA LEU A 126 -0.19 15.93 -6.16
C LEU A 126 -1.21 14.86 -5.75
N LEU A 127 -0.76 13.63 -5.66
CA LEU A 127 -1.60 12.47 -5.39
C LEU A 127 -0.90 11.53 -4.40
N LEU A 128 -1.60 11.12 -3.35
CA LEU A 128 -1.10 10.09 -2.44
C LEU A 128 -1.48 8.69 -2.95
N PRO A 129 -0.72 7.64 -2.62
CA PRO A 129 -1.02 6.26 -3.02
C PRO A 129 -2.45 5.82 -2.68
N ILE A 130 -2.98 6.20 -1.51
CA ILE A 130 -4.35 5.89 -1.05
C ILE A 130 -5.46 6.55 -1.87
N MET A 131 -5.12 7.46 -2.80
CA MET A 131 -6.05 8.17 -3.68
C MET A 131 -5.99 7.65 -5.13
N SER A 132 -5.11 6.70 -5.43
CA SER A 132 -4.80 6.30 -6.81
C SER A 132 -6.01 5.77 -7.56
N LEU A 133 -6.83 4.93 -6.91
CA LEU A 133 -8.02 4.38 -7.56
C LEU A 133 -9.10 5.45 -7.75
N SER A 134 -9.34 6.29 -6.75
CA SER A 134 -10.33 7.36 -6.89
C SER A 134 -10.00 8.30 -8.05
N ALA A 135 -8.72 8.69 -8.18
CA ALA A 135 -8.25 9.53 -9.26
C ALA A 135 -8.39 8.83 -10.64
N ALA A 136 -8.04 7.54 -10.75
CA ALA A 136 -8.21 6.77 -11.96
C ALA A 136 -9.69 6.58 -12.36
N LEU A 137 -10.61 6.45 -11.40
CA LEU A 137 -12.05 6.40 -11.64
C LEU A 137 -12.59 7.75 -12.12
N ASP A 138 -12.19 8.85 -11.49
CA ASP A 138 -12.57 10.21 -11.90
C ASP A 138 -12.06 10.51 -13.32
N ALA A 139 -10.85 10.05 -13.68
CA ALA A 139 -10.31 10.12 -15.03
C ALA A 139 -11.01 9.18 -16.04
N GLY A 140 -11.92 8.32 -15.59
CA GLY A 140 -12.72 7.45 -16.45
C GLY A 140 -11.98 6.24 -17.02
N TRP A 141 -10.86 5.80 -16.42
CA TRP A 141 -10.03 4.71 -16.95
C TRP A 141 -10.69 3.35 -16.85
N PHE A 142 -11.62 3.17 -15.93
CA PHE A 142 -12.32 1.90 -15.71
C PHE A 142 -13.83 2.03 -15.99
N SER A 143 -14.42 0.94 -16.48
CA SER A 143 -15.86 0.83 -16.68
C SER A 143 -16.60 0.46 -15.39
N GLN A 144 -15.98 -0.37 -14.55
CA GLN A 144 -16.48 -0.84 -13.27
C GLN A 144 -15.35 -1.33 -12.38
N VAL A 145 -15.62 -1.47 -11.08
CA VAL A 145 -14.70 -2.01 -10.08
C VAL A 145 -15.33 -3.20 -9.37
N LEU A 146 -14.54 -4.26 -9.19
CA LEU A 146 -14.83 -5.36 -8.28
C LEU A 146 -13.77 -5.33 -7.16
N TRP A 147 -14.18 -4.96 -5.96
CA TRP A 147 -13.34 -5.03 -4.77
C TRP A 147 -13.54 -6.34 -4.04
N ILE A 148 -12.48 -7.15 -3.96
CA ILE A 148 -12.43 -8.37 -3.18
C ILE A 148 -11.86 -8.00 -1.80
N PHE A 149 -12.72 -7.99 -0.78
CA PHE A 149 -12.29 -7.68 0.57
C PHE A 149 -12.04 -8.96 1.39
N PRO A 150 -11.08 -8.94 2.34
CA PRO A 150 -10.84 -10.08 3.22
C PRO A 150 -12.00 -10.24 4.21
N SER A 151 -12.59 -11.43 4.29
CA SER A 151 -13.64 -11.75 5.25
C SER A 151 -13.41 -13.11 5.88
N LYS A 152 -13.55 -13.17 7.21
CA LYS A 152 -13.66 -14.42 7.98
C LYS A 152 -15.12 -14.78 8.24
N ASN A 153 -16.05 -13.85 7.98
CA ASN A 153 -17.47 -14.03 8.18
C ASN A 153 -18.08 -14.83 7.03
N LEU A 154 -19.08 -15.62 7.35
CA LEU A 154 -19.92 -16.27 6.35
C LEU A 154 -20.73 -15.20 5.58
N PRO A 155 -21.10 -15.45 4.31
CA PRO A 155 -21.87 -14.49 3.51
C PRO A 155 -23.18 -14.04 4.19
N GLU A 156 -23.81 -14.92 4.95
CA GLU A 156 -25.06 -14.66 5.68
C GLU A 156 -24.89 -13.70 6.88
N GLN A 157 -23.66 -13.48 7.32
CA GLN A 157 -23.32 -12.59 8.44
C GLN A 157 -22.97 -11.17 7.96
N LEU A 158 -23.01 -10.92 6.65
CA LEU A 158 -22.74 -9.60 6.09
C LEU A 158 -23.96 -8.69 6.23
N GLU A 159 -23.73 -7.50 6.75
CA GLU A 159 -24.80 -6.53 7.01
C GLU A 159 -24.60 -5.26 6.15
N LEU A 160 -25.65 -4.89 5.37
CA LEU A 160 -25.59 -3.75 4.46
C LEU A 160 -25.33 -2.43 5.20
N ALA A 161 -26.04 -2.18 6.30
CA ALA A 161 -25.90 -0.92 7.05
C ALA A 161 -24.47 -0.75 7.61
N THR A 162 -23.89 -1.83 8.14
CA THR A 162 -22.52 -1.85 8.65
C THR A 162 -21.53 -1.57 7.53
N PHE A 163 -21.70 -2.19 6.36
CA PHE A 163 -20.84 -1.95 5.19
C PHE A 163 -20.92 -0.52 4.69
N GLN A 164 -22.14 0.05 4.57
CA GLN A 164 -22.33 1.46 4.17
C GLN A 164 -21.63 2.43 5.12
N GLN A 165 -21.76 2.21 6.43
CA GLN A 165 -21.06 3.02 7.45
C GLN A 165 -19.54 2.91 7.33
N GLN A 166 -19.00 1.72 7.06
CA GLN A 166 -17.57 1.49 6.86
C GLN A 166 -17.05 2.23 5.61
N LEU A 167 -17.79 2.23 4.51
CA LEU A 167 -17.42 2.97 3.30
C LEU A 167 -17.33 4.48 3.56
N ILE A 168 -18.29 5.03 4.30
CA ILE A 168 -18.30 6.46 4.66
C ILE A 168 -17.15 6.78 5.61
N ALA A 169 -16.98 5.98 6.66
CA ALA A 169 -15.94 6.18 7.67
C ALA A 169 -14.52 6.08 7.08
N ALA A 170 -14.32 5.22 6.08
CA ALA A 170 -13.06 5.09 5.36
C ALA A 170 -12.86 6.15 4.27
N GLY A 171 -13.83 7.04 4.02
CA GLY A 171 -13.77 8.04 2.95
C GLY A 171 -13.78 7.46 1.53
N ILE A 172 -14.25 6.21 1.37
CA ILE A 172 -14.34 5.51 0.09
C ILE A 172 -15.55 6.00 -0.70
N ALA A 173 -16.68 6.23 -0.02
CA ALA A 173 -17.93 6.70 -0.62
C ALA A 173 -18.50 7.89 0.16
N THR A 174 -19.19 8.77 -0.54
CA THR A 174 -20.05 9.79 0.09
C THR A 174 -21.28 9.12 0.72
N PRO A 175 -22.01 9.79 1.64
CA PRO A 175 -23.26 9.26 2.18
C PRO A 175 -24.28 8.88 1.08
N ASP A 176 -24.40 9.70 0.03
CA ASP A 176 -25.33 9.44 -1.08
C ASP A 176 -24.91 8.22 -1.90
N GLU A 177 -23.61 8.07 -2.19
CA GLU A 177 -23.09 6.89 -2.87
C GLU A 177 -23.28 5.62 -2.02
N ALA A 178 -23.05 5.69 -0.72
CA ALA A 178 -23.22 4.56 0.19
C ALA A 178 -24.67 4.06 0.22
N THR A 179 -25.66 4.96 0.13
CA THR A 179 -27.09 4.57 0.08
C THR A 179 -27.47 3.84 -1.20
N SER A 180 -26.69 3.97 -2.29
CA SER A 180 -26.93 3.23 -3.54
C SER A 180 -26.67 1.73 -3.42
N PHE A 181 -25.95 1.28 -2.38
CA PHE A 181 -25.59 -0.11 -2.22
C PHE A 181 -26.75 -0.99 -1.82
N THR A 182 -26.78 -2.17 -2.40
CA THR A 182 -27.67 -3.28 -2.07
C THR A 182 -26.84 -4.52 -1.72
N LEU A 183 -27.37 -5.42 -0.92
CA LEU A 183 -26.76 -6.71 -0.60
C LEU A 183 -27.55 -7.83 -1.27
N SER A 184 -26.90 -8.62 -2.11
CA SER A 184 -27.48 -9.78 -2.77
C SER A 184 -26.44 -10.89 -2.92
N GLN A 185 -26.81 -12.10 -2.57
CA GLN A 185 -25.95 -13.30 -2.67
C GLN A 185 -24.57 -13.12 -2.01
N GLY A 186 -24.49 -12.37 -0.89
CA GLY A 186 -23.25 -12.09 -0.19
C GLY A 186 -22.37 -11.04 -0.86
N ASN A 187 -22.88 -10.27 -1.84
CA ASN A 187 -22.17 -9.22 -2.54
C ASN A 187 -22.85 -7.87 -2.34
N PHE A 188 -22.07 -6.83 -2.10
CA PHE A 188 -22.54 -5.44 -2.05
C PHE A 188 -22.36 -4.80 -3.42
N SER A 189 -23.44 -4.31 -4.03
CA SER A 189 -23.40 -3.66 -5.34
C SER A 189 -24.02 -2.27 -5.27
N GLY A 190 -23.34 -1.27 -5.82
CA GLY A 190 -23.76 0.11 -5.83
C GLY A 190 -23.01 0.93 -6.88
N ILE A 191 -23.05 2.24 -6.74
CA ILE A 191 -22.37 3.17 -7.63
C ILE A 191 -21.44 4.07 -6.81
N ILE A 192 -20.16 4.12 -7.21
CA ILE A 192 -19.17 5.05 -6.65
C ILE A 192 -18.57 5.83 -7.80
N ARG A 193 -18.51 7.17 -7.69
CA ARG A 193 -17.98 8.08 -8.71
C ARG A 193 -18.60 7.84 -10.10
N GLY A 194 -19.90 7.56 -10.11
CA GLY A 194 -20.65 7.29 -11.34
C GLY A 194 -20.28 5.96 -12.02
N ARG A 195 -19.62 5.04 -11.35
CA ARG A 195 -19.22 3.72 -11.89
C ARG A 195 -19.86 2.60 -11.07
N PRO A 196 -20.29 1.52 -11.71
CA PRO A 196 -20.67 0.29 -11.02
C PRO A 196 -19.52 -0.18 -10.12
N PHE A 197 -19.84 -0.42 -8.88
CA PHE A 197 -18.90 -0.87 -7.85
C PHE A 197 -19.49 -2.06 -7.12
N THR A 198 -18.80 -3.19 -7.15
CA THR A 198 -19.18 -4.40 -6.41
C THR A 198 -18.11 -4.71 -5.40
N ALA A 199 -18.49 -4.96 -4.15
CA ALA A 199 -17.60 -5.48 -3.12
C ALA A 199 -18.06 -6.87 -2.71
N ALA A 200 -17.15 -7.84 -2.73
CA ALA A 200 -17.43 -9.24 -2.47
C ALA A 200 -16.31 -9.90 -1.67
N PRO A 201 -16.59 -10.79 -0.72
CA PRO A 201 -15.59 -11.69 -0.18
C PRO A 201 -15.20 -12.73 -1.25
N ALA A 202 -13.99 -13.30 -1.13
CA ALA A 202 -13.52 -14.29 -2.11
C ALA A 202 -14.41 -15.56 -2.22
N ALA A 203 -15.33 -15.77 -1.28
CA ALA A 203 -16.27 -16.90 -1.27
C ALA A 203 -17.43 -16.73 -2.25
N THR A 204 -17.82 -15.49 -2.61
CA THR A 204 -19.04 -15.19 -3.39
C THR A 204 -18.74 -14.32 -4.62
N LEU A 205 -17.58 -14.48 -5.24
CA LEU A 205 -17.16 -13.67 -6.37
C LEU A 205 -18.18 -13.75 -7.53
N PRO A 206 -18.64 -12.60 -8.05
CA PRO A 206 -19.57 -12.58 -9.17
C PRO A 206 -18.86 -12.89 -10.51
N PRO A 207 -19.58 -13.38 -11.51
CA PRO A 207 -19.03 -13.48 -12.87
C PRO A 207 -18.72 -12.09 -13.43
N LEU A 208 -17.72 -12.01 -14.31
CA LEU A 208 -17.33 -10.81 -15.03
C LEU A 208 -17.21 -11.11 -16.50
N GLU A 209 -18.04 -10.47 -17.32
CA GLU A 209 -18.09 -10.76 -18.77
C GLU A 209 -16.98 -10.05 -19.55
N GLN A 210 -16.63 -8.84 -19.12
CA GLN A 210 -15.62 -8.04 -19.80
C GLN A 210 -14.20 -8.34 -19.32
N SER A 211 -13.23 -8.01 -20.15
CA SER A 211 -11.81 -8.11 -19.79
C SER A 211 -11.45 -7.14 -18.68
N ALA A 212 -10.58 -7.57 -17.76
CA ALA A 212 -10.22 -6.82 -16.59
C ALA A 212 -8.70 -6.69 -16.40
N LEU A 213 -8.30 -5.74 -15.59
CA LEU A 213 -7.02 -5.71 -14.91
C LEU A 213 -7.18 -6.29 -13.50
N LEU A 214 -6.15 -6.96 -13.01
CA LEU A 214 -6.10 -7.51 -11.65
C LEU A 214 -5.09 -6.72 -10.82
N HIS A 215 -5.52 -6.21 -9.69
CA HIS A 215 -4.68 -5.53 -8.71
C HIS A 215 -4.77 -6.27 -7.38
N ILE A 216 -3.66 -6.80 -6.90
CA ILE A 216 -3.61 -7.48 -5.61
C ILE A 216 -2.70 -6.68 -4.67
N ASP A 217 -3.27 -6.16 -3.60
CA ASP A 217 -2.49 -5.62 -2.50
C ASP A 217 -2.25 -6.73 -1.47
N ALA A 218 -1.00 -6.95 -1.10
CA ALA A 218 -0.64 -7.99 -0.13
C ALA A 218 -1.29 -7.76 1.25
N ASP A 219 -1.76 -6.53 1.55
CA ASP A 219 -2.51 -6.20 2.76
C ASP A 219 -3.84 -6.97 2.87
N TYR A 220 -4.39 -7.45 1.74
CA TYR A 220 -5.55 -8.34 1.70
C TYR A 220 -5.43 -9.51 2.68
N PHE A 221 -4.22 -10.06 2.83
CA PHE A 221 -4.00 -11.22 3.71
C PHE A 221 -3.86 -10.84 5.18
N LYS A 222 -3.64 -9.57 5.52
CA LYS A 222 -3.40 -9.11 6.89
C LYS A 222 -4.50 -9.51 7.89
N PRO A 223 -5.78 -9.22 7.65
CA PRO A 223 -6.85 -9.63 8.57
C PRO A 223 -7.02 -11.16 8.65
N LEU A 224 -6.74 -11.86 7.55
CA LEU A 224 -6.86 -13.31 7.47
C LEU A 224 -5.74 -14.03 8.21
N TYR A 225 -4.52 -13.48 8.13
CA TYR A 225 -3.32 -14.00 8.77
C TYR A 225 -3.22 -13.63 10.26
N SER A 226 -3.77 -12.47 10.65
CA SER A 226 -3.70 -11.95 12.02
C SER A 226 -4.62 -12.74 12.95
N GLY A 227 -4.12 -13.07 14.14
CA GLY A 227 -4.84 -13.76 15.20
C GLY A 227 -3.88 -14.11 16.34
N GLU A 228 -4.43 -14.67 17.42
CA GLU A 228 -3.64 -15.18 18.55
C GLU A 228 -2.67 -16.29 18.10
N ILE A 229 -3.20 -17.21 17.27
CA ILE A 229 -2.40 -18.18 16.51
C ILE A 229 -2.47 -17.79 15.05
N LYS A 230 -1.31 -17.51 14.44
CA LYS A 230 -1.23 -17.14 13.03
C LYS A 230 -1.70 -18.28 12.14
N THR A 231 -2.63 -17.99 11.24
CA THR A 231 -3.05 -18.96 10.21
C THR A 231 -1.89 -19.20 9.24
N PRO A 232 -1.66 -20.44 8.76
CA PRO A 232 -0.63 -20.71 7.76
C PRO A 232 -0.84 -19.87 6.50
N ILE A 233 0.17 -19.10 6.08
CA ILE A 233 0.00 -18.05 5.05
C ILE A 233 -0.15 -18.62 3.64
N TYR A 234 0.58 -19.70 3.29
CA TYR A 234 0.48 -20.28 1.95
C TYR A 234 -0.85 -20.99 1.69
N PRO A 235 -1.46 -21.74 2.64
CA PRO A 235 -2.83 -22.20 2.49
C PRO A 235 -3.84 -21.09 2.22
N LEU A 236 -3.71 -19.92 2.88
CA LEU A 236 -4.55 -18.75 2.60
C LEU A 236 -4.36 -18.23 1.17
N MET A 237 -3.11 -18.12 0.72
CA MET A 237 -2.76 -17.72 -0.64
C MET A 237 -3.33 -18.69 -1.68
N VAL A 238 -3.16 -19.99 -1.48
CA VAL A 238 -3.65 -21.04 -2.39
C VAL A 238 -5.17 -21.05 -2.47
N ASP A 239 -5.86 -20.96 -1.34
CA ASP A 239 -7.33 -20.87 -1.28
C ASP A 239 -7.83 -19.65 -2.06
N PHE A 240 -7.23 -18.49 -1.84
CA PHE A 240 -7.55 -17.26 -2.56
C PHE A 240 -7.35 -17.43 -4.08
N LEU A 241 -6.18 -17.90 -4.52
CA LEU A 241 -5.86 -18.08 -5.94
C LEU A 241 -6.77 -19.13 -6.61
N ASN A 242 -7.15 -20.19 -5.91
CA ASN A 242 -8.10 -21.18 -6.43
C ASN A 242 -9.51 -20.58 -6.59
N LYS A 243 -9.95 -19.73 -5.66
CA LYS A 243 -11.24 -19.00 -5.78
C LYS A 243 -11.21 -18.05 -6.99
N LEU A 244 -10.13 -17.33 -7.22
CA LEU A 244 -9.96 -16.50 -8.43
C LEU A 244 -9.98 -17.36 -9.71
N LYS A 245 -9.28 -18.50 -9.70
CA LYS A 245 -9.21 -19.42 -10.84
C LYS A 245 -10.58 -19.97 -11.23
N ALA A 246 -11.43 -20.25 -10.24
CA ALA A 246 -12.78 -20.78 -10.48
C ALA A 246 -13.67 -19.79 -11.25
N GLN A 247 -13.36 -18.49 -11.25
CA GLN A 247 -14.16 -17.48 -11.94
C GLN A 247 -13.92 -17.43 -13.45
N ASN A 248 -12.78 -17.96 -13.92
CA ASN A 248 -12.42 -17.98 -15.35
C ASN A 248 -12.44 -16.58 -16.00
N TRP A 249 -12.16 -15.51 -15.22
CA TRP A 249 -12.13 -14.13 -15.71
C TRP A 249 -11.03 -13.91 -16.75
N LYS A 250 -11.31 -13.09 -17.76
CA LYS A 250 -10.33 -12.67 -18.77
C LYS A 250 -9.49 -11.51 -18.23
N ILE A 251 -8.23 -11.76 -17.92
CA ILE A 251 -7.31 -10.77 -17.35
C ILE A 251 -6.25 -10.38 -18.38
N ALA A 252 -6.05 -9.07 -18.56
CA ALA A 252 -5.05 -8.53 -19.49
C ALA A 252 -3.68 -8.36 -18.82
N ALA A 253 -3.64 -7.86 -17.58
CA ALA A 253 -2.41 -7.67 -16.80
C ALA A 253 -2.72 -7.67 -15.32
N ALA A 254 -1.70 -7.92 -14.51
CA ALA A 254 -1.79 -7.83 -13.05
C ALA A 254 -0.74 -6.89 -12.46
N THR A 255 -1.09 -6.25 -11.35
CA THR A 255 -0.18 -5.54 -10.44
C THR A 255 -0.28 -6.15 -9.06
N VAL A 256 0.86 -6.38 -8.41
CA VAL A 256 0.94 -6.89 -7.04
C VAL A 256 1.68 -5.88 -6.19
N VAL A 257 1.01 -5.33 -5.18
CA VAL A 257 1.55 -4.32 -4.27
C VAL A 257 2.15 -5.02 -3.05
N LEU A 258 3.35 -4.61 -2.68
CA LEU A 258 4.04 -5.12 -1.49
C LEU A 258 3.65 -4.39 -0.20
N SER A 259 2.94 -3.26 -0.31
CA SER A 259 2.32 -2.50 0.80
C SER A 259 3.25 -2.12 1.95
N ASN A 260 4.48 -1.69 1.66
CA ASN A 260 5.44 -1.38 2.72
C ASN A 260 5.29 0.00 3.34
N GLN A 261 4.58 0.90 2.70
CA GLN A 261 4.61 2.33 3.02
C GLN A 261 3.27 2.91 3.43
N GLN A 262 2.24 2.09 3.54
CA GLN A 262 0.90 2.51 3.94
C GLN A 262 0.59 2.13 5.39
N PHE A 263 -0.34 2.85 6.01
CA PHE A 263 -0.71 2.69 7.43
C PHE A 263 -1.14 1.27 7.81
N ASP A 264 -1.58 0.46 6.85
CA ASP A 264 -2.04 -0.91 7.06
C ASP A 264 -1.15 -1.97 6.42
N ALA A 265 0.10 -1.63 6.12
CA ALA A 265 1.06 -2.54 5.52
C ALA A 265 1.18 -3.87 6.27
N LEU A 266 1.43 -4.93 5.53
CA LEU A 266 1.92 -6.18 6.11
C LEU A 266 3.27 -5.95 6.78
N PRO A 267 3.60 -6.70 7.85
CA PRO A 267 4.94 -6.67 8.42
C PRO A 267 6.00 -6.97 7.36
N LEU A 268 7.14 -6.28 7.42
CA LEU A 268 8.26 -6.49 6.47
C LEU A 268 8.65 -7.97 6.32
N GLN A 269 8.52 -8.77 7.38
CA GLN A 269 8.80 -10.22 7.35
C GLN A 269 7.86 -11.03 6.44
N THR A 270 6.75 -10.47 5.98
CA THR A 270 5.79 -11.14 5.08
C THR A 270 5.79 -10.56 3.68
N ARG A 271 6.75 -9.66 3.38
CA ARG A 271 6.91 -9.02 2.08
C ARG A 271 7.07 -10.01 0.92
N PHE A 272 7.69 -11.18 1.19
CA PHE A 272 7.82 -12.27 0.22
C PHE A 272 6.47 -12.71 -0.37
N LEU A 273 5.37 -12.56 0.36
CA LEU A 273 4.06 -13.04 -0.08
C LEU A 273 3.63 -12.39 -1.41
N GLY A 274 3.84 -11.08 -1.55
CA GLY A 274 3.54 -10.41 -2.82
C GLY A 274 4.42 -10.89 -3.97
N LYS A 275 5.71 -11.18 -3.70
CA LYS A 275 6.62 -11.75 -4.70
C LYS A 275 6.20 -13.17 -5.11
N ASP A 276 5.80 -14.00 -4.15
CA ASP A 276 5.35 -15.36 -4.38
C ASP A 276 3.99 -15.40 -5.13
N LEU A 277 3.07 -14.49 -4.79
CA LEU A 277 1.83 -14.27 -5.55
C LEU A 277 2.11 -13.93 -7.03
N ALA A 278 3.01 -12.98 -7.27
CA ALA A 278 3.40 -12.61 -8.62
C ALA A 278 4.04 -13.79 -9.37
N ALA A 279 4.87 -14.58 -8.71
CA ALA A 279 5.49 -15.77 -9.29
C ALA A 279 4.43 -16.80 -9.74
N VAL A 280 3.37 -17.02 -8.95
CA VAL A 280 2.26 -17.91 -9.33
C VAL A 280 1.46 -17.35 -10.51
N LEU A 281 1.20 -16.04 -10.57
CA LEU A 281 0.51 -15.42 -11.69
C LEU A 281 1.33 -15.52 -12.98
N GLN A 282 2.66 -15.37 -12.88
CA GLN A 282 3.60 -15.51 -14.00
C GLN A 282 3.82 -16.97 -14.40
N ASN A 283 3.66 -17.92 -13.47
CA ASN A 283 3.78 -19.36 -13.72
C ASN A 283 2.62 -20.15 -13.11
N PRO A 284 1.45 -20.21 -13.79
CA PRO A 284 0.25 -20.86 -13.27
C PRO A 284 0.39 -22.37 -12.98
N GLN A 285 1.40 -23.03 -13.54
CA GLN A 285 1.66 -24.45 -13.26
C GLN A 285 1.99 -24.69 -11.80
N MET A 286 2.54 -23.70 -11.10
CA MET A 286 2.83 -23.79 -9.67
C MET A 286 1.59 -24.08 -8.80
N LEU A 287 0.38 -23.78 -9.27
CA LEU A 287 -0.85 -24.16 -8.58
C LEU A 287 -1.23 -25.65 -8.74
N LYS A 288 -0.65 -26.34 -9.73
CA LYS A 288 -0.88 -27.78 -9.97
C LYS A 288 0.23 -28.62 -9.40
N ASP A 289 1.45 -28.09 -9.43
CA ASP A 289 2.66 -28.73 -8.94
C ASP A 289 2.90 -28.38 -7.47
N SER A 290 3.89 -28.99 -6.85
CA SER A 290 4.34 -28.60 -5.51
C SER A 290 5.06 -27.24 -5.57
N PHE A 291 4.85 -26.40 -4.57
CA PHE A 291 5.62 -25.18 -4.41
C PHE A 291 7.11 -25.43 -4.18
N PRO A 292 7.97 -24.45 -4.43
CA PRO A 292 9.38 -24.55 -4.10
C PRO A 292 9.59 -24.94 -2.64
N ARG A 293 10.54 -25.85 -2.36
CA ARG A 293 10.83 -26.32 -0.98
C ARG A 293 11.12 -25.19 0.00
N GLN A 294 11.71 -24.09 -0.45
CA GLN A 294 11.95 -22.92 0.40
C GLN A 294 10.66 -22.26 0.88
N TRP A 295 9.57 -22.33 0.11
CA TRP A 295 8.26 -21.81 0.55
C TRP A 295 7.68 -22.66 1.69
N GLU A 296 7.81 -23.99 1.59
CA GLU A 296 7.40 -24.88 2.69
C GLU A 296 8.21 -24.62 3.96
N ARG A 297 9.54 -24.44 3.85
CA ARG A 297 10.38 -24.08 4.98
C ARG A 297 10.01 -22.74 5.59
N ARG A 298 9.73 -21.75 4.75
CA ARG A 298 9.31 -20.41 5.19
C ARG A 298 7.97 -20.49 5.91
N ALA A 299 6.99 -21.21 5.35
CA ALA A 299 5.70 -21.44 5.99
C ALA A 299 5.86 -22.10 7.36
N ASN A 300 6.71 -23.10 7.45
CA ASN A 300 7.00 -23.81 8.71
C ASN A 300 7.69 -22.88 9.72
N ALA A 301 8.66 -22.08 9.30
CA ALA A 301 9.33 -21.12 10.18
C ALA A 301 8.33 -20.09 10.75
N LEU A 302 7.43 -19.54 9.93
CA LEU A 302 6.39 -18.62 10.38
C LEU A 302 5.35 -19.28 11.30
N TYR A 303 5.01 -20.55 11.05
CA TYR A 303 4.10 -21.29 11.91
C TYR A 303 4.72 -21.57 13.28
N LEU A 304 6.01 -21.93 13.32
CA LEU A 304 6.75 -22.19 14.55
C LEU A 304 6.93 -20.95 15.44
N GLU A 305 6.77 -19.73 14.89
CA GLU A 305 6.73 -18.50 15.70
C GLU A 305 5.60 -18.52 16.73
N ASN A 306 4.46 -19.17 16.44
CA ASN A 306 3.35 -19.33 17.37
C ASN A 306 3.76 -20.09 18.65
N PHE A 307 4.76 -20.92 18.56
CA PHE A 307 5.24 -21.79 19.64
C PHE A 307 6.62 -21.37 20.18
N MET A 308 7.12 -20.21 19.75
CA MET A 308 8.43 -19.67 20.15
C MET A 308 9.62 -20.65 19.97
N GLN A 309 9.55 -21.49 18.92
CA GLN A 309 10.56 -22.52 18.61
C GLN A 309 11.80 -21.93 17.93
N LYS A 310 12.52 -21.07 18.64
CA LYS A 310 13.58 -20.20 18.10
C LYS A 310 14.71 -20.98 17.41
N GLU A 311 15.12 -22.13 17.94
CA GLU A 311 16.21 -22.92 17.37
C GLU A 311 15.81 -23.59 16.05
N GLU A 312 14.60 -24.13 15.98
CA GLU A 312 14.08 -24.75 14.76
C GLU A 312 13.85 -23.69 13.67
N ILE A 313 13.29 -22.53 14.03
CA ILE A 313 13.13 -21.40 13.11
C ILE A 313 14.49 -20.97 12.54
N HIS A 314 15.49 -20.80 13.40
CA HIS A 314 16.84 -20.42 12.99
C HIS A 314 17.46 -21.45 12.01
N LYS A 315 17.33 -22.74 12.31
CA LYS A 315 17.79 -23.82 11.44
C LYS A 315 17.12 -23.77 10.06
N LEU A 316 15.79 -23.56 10.01
CA LEU A 316 15.06 -23.46 8.74
C LEU A 316 15.56 -22.28 7.90
N TYR A 317 15.77 -21.10 8.51
CA TYR A 317 16.29 -19.95 7.78
C TYR A 317 17.74 -20.14 7.30
N LEU A 318 18.59 -20.82 8.08
CA LEU A 318 19.95 -21.18 7.62
C LEU A 318 19.93 -22.19 6.45
N GLU A 319 18.97 -23.12 6.43
CA GLU A 319 18.78 -24.02 5.29
C GLU A 319 18.31 -23.25 4.04
N MET A 320 17.40 -22.29 4.19
CA MET A 320 16.97 -21.44 3.08
C MET A 320 18.11 -20.55 2.57
N GLU A 321 18.92 -19.99 3.46
CA GLU A 321 20.10 -19.19 3.09
C GLU A 321 21.12 -19.98 2.26
N LYS A 322 21.32 -21.28 2.56
CA LYS A 322 22.18 -22.14 1.74
C LYS A 322 21.63 -22.38 0.33
N ILE A 323 20.31 -22.38 0.17
CA ILE A 323 19.66 -22.55 -1.14
C ILE A 323 19.76 -21.26 -1.96
N ASP A 324 19.41 -20.13 -1.35
CA ASP A 324 19.52 -18.81 -1.97
C ASP A 324 20.15 -17.80 -0.99
N PRO A 325 21.47 -17.60 -1.06
CA PRO A 325 22.18 -16.63 -0.22
C PRO A 325 21.80 -15.16 -0.51
N ARG A 326 21.12 -14.89 -1.63
CA ARG A 326 20.69 -13.56 -2.05
C ARG A 326 19.20 -13.28 -1.84
N ASP A 327 18.48 -14.18 -1.19
CA ASP A 327 17.08 -13.92 -0.82
C ASP A 327 17.04 -12.90 0.34
N PRO A 328 16.57 -11.65 0.11
CA PRO A 328 16.51 -10.64 1.17
C PRO A 328 15.49 -10.99 2.25
N ASP A 329 14.42 -11.72 1.89
CA ASP A 329 13.39 -12.15 2.84
C ASP A 329 13.96 -13.18 3.83
N VAL A 330 14.86 -14.05 3.37
CA VAL A 330 15.59 -14.99 4.23
C VAL A 330 16.56 -14.25 5.15
N LYS A 331 17.32 -13.28 4.62
CA LYS A 331 18.21 -12.43 5.45
C LYS A 331 17.43 -11.70 6.54
N PHE A 332 16.25 -11.16 6.19
CA PHE A 332 15.40 -10.49 7.16
C PHE A 332 14.80 -11.46 8.19
N GLY A 333 14.46 -12.68 7.80
CA GLY A 333 14.08 -13.75 8.72
C GLY A 333 15.20 -14.11 9.71
N LEU A 334 16.44 -14.22 9.23
CA LEU A 334 17.64 -14.42 10.09
C LEU A 334 17.89 -13.24 11.03
N TYR A 335 17.66 -12.01 10.57
CA TYR A 335 17.68 -10.83 11.42
C TYR A 335 16.67 -10.96 12.57
N ASN A 336 15.40 -11.26 12.28
CA ASN A 336 14.36 -11.37 13.29
C ASN A 336 14.66 -12.46 14.32
N ILE A 337 15.06 -13.65 13.88
CA ILE A 337 15.34 -14.75 14.80
C ILE A 337 16.61 -14.50 15.63
N SER A 338 17.62 -13.83 15.08
CA SER A 338 18.82 -13.45 15.82
C SER A 338 18.49 -12.45 16.93
N ARG A 339 17.58 -11.50 16.68
CA ARG A 339 17.06 -10.59 17.73
C ARG A 339 16.35 -11.35 18.85
N GLN A 340 15.50 -12.31 18.51
CA GLN A 340 14.75 -13.12 19.48
C GLN A 340 15.69 -14.01 20.31
N ARG A 341 16.87 -14.36 19.77
CA ARG A 341 17.93 -15.12 20.45
C ARG A 341 18.91 -14.24 21.23
N ASN A 342 18.63 -12.93 21.35
CA ASN A 342 19.51 -11.94 22.00
C ASN A 342 20.92 -11.86 21.38
N GLN A 343 21.01 -11.93 20.04
CA GLN A 343 22.25 -11.84 19.28
C GLN A 343 22.24 -10.55 18.42
N PRO A 344 22.30 -9.33 19.02
CA PRO A 344 22.07 -8.08 18.31
C PRO A 344 23.10 -7.80 17.20
N ASP A 345 24.36 -8.20 17.40
CA ASP A 345 25.41 -7.97 16.39
C ASP A 345 25.16 -8.82 15.14
N HIS A 346 24.82 -10.11 15.30
CA HIS A 346 24.46 -10.98 14.19
C HIS A 346 23.16 -10.48 13.51
N ALA A 347 22.18 -10.06 14.29
CA ALA A 347 20.97 -9.48 13.74
C ALA A 347 21.27 -8.29 12.84
N LEU A 348 22.10 -7.35 13.28
CA LEU A 348 22.46 -6.18 12.48
C LEU A 348 23.21 -6.54 11.18
N VAL A 349 24.07 -7.57 11.19
CA VAL A 349 24.74 -8.07 9.98
C VAL A 349 23.71 -8.58 8.98
N TYR A 350 22.74 -9.38 9.42
CA TYR A 350 21.69 -9.88 8.54
C TYR A 350 20.78 -8.78 8.00
N LEU A 351 20.40 -7.80 8.84
CA LEU A 351 19.63 -6.64 8.38
C LEU A 351 20.37 -5.83 7.32
N LYS A 352 21.67 -5.56 7.54
CA LYS A 352 22.51 -4.90 6.52
C LYS A 352 22.52 -5.65 5.22
N SER A 353 22.64 -6.98 5.28
CA SER A 353 22.62 -7.84 4.08
C SER A 353 21.27 -7.80 3.38
N ALA A 354 20.14 -7.82 4.11
CA ALA A 354 18.81 -7.69 3.53
C ALA A 354 18.65 -6.35 2.80
N VAL A 355 19.06 -5.25 3.45
CA VAL A 355 18.97 -3.88 2.92
C VAL A 355 19.86 -3.68 1.67
N GLN A 356 21.02 -4.31 1.62
CA GLN A 356 21.88 -4.24 0.43
C GLN A 356 21.26 -4.90 -0.80
N ILE A 357 20.42 -5.93 -0.60
CA ILE A 357 19.73 -6.64 -1.68
C ILE A 357 18.41 -5.93 -2.03
N ASP A 358 17.63 -5.55 -1.01
CA ASP A 358 16.34 -4.87 -1.15
C ASP A 358 16.27 -3.68 -0.17
N PRO A 359 16.45 -2.44 -0.66
CA PRO A 359 16.46 -1.24 0.18
C PRO A 359 15.18 -1.00 0.99
N ALA A 360 14.05 -1.62 0.62
CA ALA A 360 12.80 -1.49 1.38
C ALA A 360 12.93 -1.97 2.82
N TYR A 361 13.84 -2.93 3.10
CA TYR A 361 14.14 -3.37 4.46
C TYR A 361 14.79 -2.30 5.35
N ALA A 362 15.26 -1.19 4.76
CA ALA A 362 15.81 -0.05 5.53
C ALA A 362 14.77 0.62 6.42
N LEU A 363 13.47 0.40 6.18
CA LEU A 363 12.39 0.87 7.07
C LEU A 363 12.52 0.27 8.49
N GLU A 364 13.14 -0.92 8.63
CA GLU A 364 13.43 -1.49 9.94
C GLU A 364 14.44 -0.65 10.75
N TYR A 365 15.37 0.03 10.10
CA TYR A 365 16.26 0.97 10.80
C TYR A 365 15.49 2.13 11.44
N LEU A 366 14.38 2.57 10.85
CA LEU A 366 13.53 3.61 11.45
C LEU A 366 12.86 3.09 12.74
N ALA A 367 12.35 1.85 12.71
CA ALA A 367 11.79 1.21 13.89
C ALA A 367 12.84 1.03 15.01
N LEU A 368 14.08 0.65 14.64
CA LEU A 368 15.19 0.54 15.57
C LEU A 368 15.61 1.91 16.13
N ALA A 369 15.61 2.96 15.31
CA ALA A 369 15.91 4.32 15.76
C ALA A 369 14.86 4.82 16.75
N GLN A 370 13.59 4.58 16.47
CA GLN A 370 12.50 4.91 17.41
C GLN A 370 12.66 4.17 18.73
N LEU A 371 12.87 2.84 18.68
CA LEU A 371 13.10 2.03 19.89
C LEU A 371 14.31 2.52 20.70
N ALA A 372 15.39 2.92 20.02
CA ALA A 372 16.57 3.50 20.69
C ALA A 372 16.24 4.82 21.40
N SER A 373 15.46 5.69 20.74
CA SER A 373 14.99 6.95 21.32
C SER A 373 14.10 6.72 22.55
N GLU A 374 13.15 5.79 22.48
CA GLU A 374 12.27 5.41 23.61
C GLU A 374 13.05 4.86 24.81
N LYS A 375 14.21 4.23 24.54
CA LYS A 375 15.11 3.70 25.58
C LYS A 375 16.17 4.70 26.05
N ASN A 376 16.08 5.98 25.65
CA ASN A 376 17.07 7.01 25.93
C ASN A 376 18.50 6.61 25.49
N LEU A 377 18.62 6.04 24.28
CA LEU A 377 19.88 5.66 23.65
C LEU A 377 20.09 6.50 22.37
N PRO A 378 20.27 7.83 22.50
CA PRO A 378 20.23 8.77 21.39
C PRO A 378 21.31 8.51 20.33
N GLU A 379 22.53 8.14 20.72
CA GLU A 379 23.60 7.82 19.80
C GLU A 379 23.24 6.63 18.88
N LYS A 380 22.58 5.59 19.44
CA LYS A 380 22.12 4.45 18.66
C LYS A 380 20.99 4.85 17.70
N ALA A 381 20.10 5.75 18.12
CA ALA A 381 19.05 6.27 17.24
C ALA A 381 19.66 6.98 16.02
N VAL A 382 20.65 7.84 16.22
CA VAL A 382 21.37 8.52 15.14
C VAL A 382 22.02 7.51 14.18
N VAL A 383 22.72 6.51 14.70
CA VAL A 383 23.37 5.47 13.85
C VAL A 383 22.34 4.73 12.98
N MET A 384 21.20 4.38 13.54
CA MET A 384 20.13 3.69 12.78
C MET A 384 19.56 4.62 11.69
N LEU A 385 19.32 5.89 11.98
CA LEU A 385 18.87 6.87 10.99
C LEU A 385 19.90 7.11 9.89
N GLN A 386 21.19 7.10 10.22
CA GLN A 386 22.27 7.20 9.22
C GLN A 386 22.25 5.98 8.27
N PHE A 387 22.03 4.75 8.78
CA PHE A 387 21.86 3.56 7.93
C PHE A 387 20.62 3.64 7.06
N ALA A 388 19.49 4.09 7.60
CA ALA A 388 18.27 4.30 6.83
C ALA A 388 18.49 5.32 5.70
N ARG A 389 19.13 6.45 6.00
CA ARG A 389 19.44 7.50 5.02
C ARG A 389 20.43 7.04 3.95
N ALA A 390 21.40 6.22 4.31
CA ALA A 390 22.35 5.68 3.34
C ALA A 390 21.67 4.75 2.33
N ALA A 391 20.66 3.99 2.78
CA ALA A 391 19.90 3.08 1.93
C ALA A 391 18.79 3.80 1.12
N LEU A 392 18.19 4.85 1.69
CA LEU A 392 17.08 5.61 1.11
C LEU A 392 17.43 7.13 1.08
N PRO A 393 18.44 7.54 0.31
CA PRO A 393 19.03 8.90 0.39
C PRO A 393 18.08 10.01 -0.07
N GLU A 394 17.08 9.66 -0.88
CA GLU A 394 16.11 10.61 -1.43
C GLU A 394 14.81 10.69 -0.61
N ASN A 395 14.72 9.95 0.50
CA ASN A 395 13.53 9.99 1.35
C ASN A 395 13.56 11.25 2.25
N PRO A 396 12.65 12.23 2.05
CA PRO A 396 12.68 13.50 2.76
C PRO A 396 12.30 13.37 4.24
N PHE A 397 11.46 12.37 4.58
CA PHE A 397 11.04 12.12 5.96
C PHE A 397 12.22 11.63 6.80
N ILE A 398 13.03 10.71 6.24
CA ILE A 398 14.25 10.22 6.90
C ILE A 398 15.25 11.36 7.10
N LEU A 399 15.42 12.24 6.11
CA LEU A 399 16.28 13.39 6.24
C LEU A 399 15.82 14.31 7.37
N THR A 400 14.56 14.69 7.41
CA THR A 400 13.99 15.57 8.43
C THR A 400 14.12 14.95 9.83
N GLN A 401 13.78 13.66 9.98
CA GLN A 401 13.93 12.95 11.24
C GLN A 401 15.40 12.86 11.69
N THR A 402 16.33 12.62 10.74
CA THR A 402 17.78 12.57 11.07
C THR A 402 18.25 13.92 11.62
N VAL A 403 17.92 15.03 10.96
CA VAL A 403 18.35 16.36 11.40
C VAL A 403 17.75 16.69 12.77
N HIS A 404 16.47 16.40 12.98
CA HIS A 404 15.81 16.58 14.27
C HIS A 404 16.52 15.79 15.39
N THR A 405 16.81 14.51 15.13
CA THR A 405 17.47 13.64 16.12
C THR A 405 18.91 14.09 16.42
N LEU A 406 19.66 14.56 15.42
CA LEU A 406 20.99 15.13 15.63
C LEU A 406 20.94 16.37 16.53
N LEU A 407 19.98 17.27 16.33
CA LEU A 407 19.82 18.48 17.14
C LEU A 407 19.45 18.13 18.58
N THR A 408 18.51 17.21 18.79
CA THR A 408 18.11 16.78 20.15
C THR A 408 19.25 16.10 20.91
N ASN A 409 20.25 15.55 20.19
CA ASN A 409 21.44 14.91 20.74
C ASN A 409 22.66 15.85 20.83
N ASN A 410 22.47 17.17 20.67
CA ASN A 410 23.54 18.17 20.68
C ASN A 410 24.62 17.97 19.60
N GLN A 411 24.34 17.20 18.53
CA GLN A 411 25.24 16.98 17.40
C GLN A 411 25.04 18.07 16.32
N GLN A 412 25.26 19.32 16.71
CA GLN A 412 24.92 20.48 15.89
C GLN A 412 25.71 20.56 14.57
N GLU A 413 26.96 20.18 14.55
CA GLU A 413 27.79 20.29 13.33
C GLU A 413 27.34 19.29 12.27
N GLU A 414 26.99 18.06 12.66
CA GLU A 414 26.43 17.07 11.76
C GLU A 414 25.05 17.50 11.23
N ALA A 415 24.21 18.09 12.10
CA ALA A 415 22.92 18.64 11.70
C ALA A 415 23.08 19.81 10.71
N LYS A 416 24.02 20.74 10.95
CA LYS A 416 24.34 21.86 10.05
C LYS A 416 24.79 21.38 8.67
N ALA A 417 25.55 20.28 8.60
CA ALA A 417 25.97 19.70 7.32
C ALA A 417 24.80 19.25 6.43
N LEU A 418 23.65 18.93 7.04
CA LEU A 418 22.43 18.54 6.34
C LEU A 418 21.47 19.70 6.02
N LYS A 419 21.71 20.89 6.60
CA LYS A 419 20.87 22.08 6.42
C LYS A 419 20.62 22.43 4.94
N PRO A 420 21.63 22.46 4.04
CA PRO A 420 21.38 22.80 2.64
C PRO A 420 20.36 21.87 1.98
N LYS A 421 20.46 20.54 2.21
CA LYS A 421 19.53 19.56 1.65
C LYS A 421 18.13 19.70 2.26
N LEU A 422 18.03 19.91 3.58
CA LEU A 422 16.76 20.13 4.27
C LEU A 422 16.05 21.41 3.76
N ALA A 423 16.78 22.50 3.56
CA ALA A 423 16.24 23.78 3.12
C ALA A 423 15.66 23.74 1.68
N THR A 424 16.07 22.76 0.86
CA THR A 424 15.53 22.60 -0.50
C THR A 424 14.21 21.85 -0.54
N LEU A 425 13.79 21.17 0.55
CA LEU A 425 12.53 20.46 0.59
C LEU A 425 11.35 21.45 0.55
N LYS A 426 10.39 21.14 -0.30
CA LYS A 426 9.11 21.88 -0.39
C LYS A 426 8.03 20.93 0.03
N TRP A 427 7.54 21.09 1.25
CA TRP A 427 6.47 20.25 1.76
C TRP A 427 5.10 20.74 1.31
N SER A 428 4.23 19.84 0.92
CA SER A 428 2.83 20.11 0.64
C SER A 428 2.12 20.60 1.91
N LYS A 429 1.53 21.81 1.84
CA LYS A 429 0.73 22.34 2.94
C LYS A 429 -0.61 21.61 3.11
N ILE A 430 -1.05 20.89 2.07
CA ILE A 430 -2.30 20.14 2.07
C ILE A 430 -2.09 18.78 2.74
N TYR A 431 -1.02 18.07 2.35
CA TYR A 431 -0.78 16.71 2.83
C TYR A 431 0.14 16.62 4.05
N TYR A 432 1.06 17.56 4.22
CA TYR A 432 2.11 17.50 5.25
C TYR A 432 2.29 18.85 5.98
N PRO A 433 1.20 19.48 6.49
CA PRO A 433 1.32 20.78 7.17
C PRO A 433 2.23 20.74 8.41
N GLU A 434 2.28 19.61 9.12
CA GLU A 434 3.17 19.40 10.25
C GLU A 434 4.64 19.35 9.85
N GLN A 435 4.96 18.82 8.65
CA GLN A 435 6.34 18.80 8.15
C GLN A 435 6.84 20.20 7.76
N VAL A 436 5.93 21.06 7.28
CA VAL A 436 6.24 22.48 7.03
C VAL A 436 6.69 23.15 8.33
N GLY A 437 5.88 23.02 9.39
CA GLY A 437 6.20 23.60 10.70
C GLY A 437 7.46 23.01 11.34
N ALA A 438 7.65 21.70 11.21
CA ALA A 438 8.85 21.01 11.73
C ALA A 438 10.12 21.49 11.00
N GLN A 439 10.09 21.60 9.67
CA GLN A 439 11.21 22.09 8.89
C GLN A 439 11.59 23.53 9.28
N GLU A 440 10.61 24.42 9.40
CA GLU A 440 10.82 25.81 9.81
C GLU A 440 11.46 25.89 11.20
N ALA A 441 10.97 25.11 12.17
CA ALA A 441 11.53 25.06 13.51
C ALA A 441 12.98 24.57 13.53
N ILE A 442 13.26 23.48 12.80
CA ILE A 442 14.60 22.90 12.66
C ILE A 442 15.57 23.94 12.04
N LEU A 443 15.16 24.62 10.97
CA LEU A 443 16.01 25.61 10.29
C LEU A 443 16.33 26.79 11.21
N LYS A 444 15.38 27.28 12.03
CA LYS A 444 15.62 28.31 13.04
C LYS A 444 16.65 27.87 14.08
N LEU A 445 16.52 26.64 14.61
CA LEU A 445 17.50 26.08 15.55
C LEU A 445 18.90 25.98 14.96
N LEU A 446 19.02 25.64 13.67
CA LEU A 446 20.30 25.59 12.96
C LEU A 446 20.92 26.96 12.66
N GLU A 447 20.15 28.05 12.77
CA GLU A 447 20.59 29.43 12.62
C GLU A 447 21.02 30.08 13.96
N GLY A 448 20.80 29.36 15.08
CA GLY A 448 21.10 29.90 16.41
C GLY A 448 20.12 30.97 16.88
N LYS A 449 18.90 30.95 16.33
CA LYS A 449 17.81 31.88 16.67
C LYS A 449 16.74 31.21 17.53
#